data_70ab7ef374ebfce2f22175c0d9da977c
#
_entry.id   70ab7ef374ebfce2f22175c0d9da977c
#
_cell.length_a   1.000
_cell.length_b   1.000
_cell.length_c   1.000
_cell.angle_alpha   90.00
_cell.angle_beta   90.00
_cell.angle_gamma   90.00
#
_symmetry.space_group_name_H-M   'P 1'
#
loop_
_entity.id
_entity.type
_entity.pdbx_description
1 polymer ?
#
loop_
_entity_poly.entity_id
_entity_poly.type
_entity_poly.pdbx_seq_one_letter_code
_entity_poly.pdbx_strand_id
1 'polypeptide(L)'
;MIEQAFWQGKRVFLTGHTGFKGSWLSLWLSSLGAEVKGYALNPPTSPSLFNEAKVGTFIDSQIGDIRDQSVLHESMIAFNPDILFHMAAQPLVRYSYDEPIETYEINVIGTAKVLEVARNCPNLKSIVNITTDKCYENDERIQGYKEGDPMGGYDPYSSSKGCVELVTSAYRRSFLQDQGVGLASVRAGNVIGGGDWANDRLIPDILRSFEKNESVVIRNPKATRPWQHVLEPLSGYLVLAQKLYNDQDKYAEGWNFGPHKSDVKPVDWILDEMISKWPNASWELDQNSNPHEAGFLQLDISKAESKLGWKPVWGLSHTLKKIIDWQKAWLNQENMQIVCLSEIQEYMKDMNNQ
;
A
#
# COMPACT_ATOMS: atom_id res chain seq x y z
N MET A 1 -5.39 -6.70 -17.30
CA MET A 1 -6.43 -7.17 -16.34
C MET A 1 -5.83 -8.22 -15.43
N ILE A 2 -6.40 -8.41 -14.24
CA ILE A 2 -6.02 -9.47 -13.30
C ILE A 2 -6.63 -10.79 -13.81
N GLU A 3 -5.77 -11.77 -14.06
CA GLU A 3 -6.19 -13.06 -14.62
C GLU A 3 -6.24 -14.10 -13.51
N GLN A 4 -7.44 -14.49 -13.08
CA GLN A 4 -7.60 -15.48 -12.01
C GLN A 4 -6.85 -16.79 -12.30
N ALA A 5 -6.88 -17.25 -13.56
CA ALA A 5 -6.17 -18.46 -13.97
C ALA A 5 -4.64 -18.39 -13.77
N PHE A 6 -4.05 -17.20 -13.86
CA PHE A 6 -2.63 -17.00 -13.57
C PHE A 6 -2.32 -17.22 -12.08
N TRP A 7 -3.19 -16.71 -11.19
CA TRP A 7 -2.96 -16.73 -9.74
C TRP A 7 -3.26 -18.09 -9.10
N GLN A 8 -4.09 -18.90 -9.72
CA GLN A 8 -4.47 -20.21 -9.20
C GLN A 8 -3.23 -21.09 -8.95
N GLY A 9 -3.01 -21.46 -7.68
CA GLY A 9 -1.88 -22.27 -7.24
C GLY A 9 -0.51 -21.56 -7.25
N LYS A 10 -0.42 -20.26 -7.54
CA LYS A 10 0.83 -19.50 -7.38
C LYS A 10 1.21 -19.38 -5.93
N ARG A 11 2.47 -19.63 -5.63
CA ARG A 11 3.05 -19.50 -4.30
C ARG A 11 3.53 -18.06 -4.09
N VAL A 12 2.83 -17.32 -3.25
CA VAL A 12 3.09 -15.90 -3.01
C VAL A 12 3.61 -15.68 -1.60
N PHE A 13 4.84 -15.16 -1.47
CA PHE A 13 5.38 -14.71 -0.20
C PHE A 13 5.08 -13.23 -0.02
N LEU A 14 4.45 -12.87 1.11
CA LEU A 14 3.98 -11.52 1.38
C LEU A 14 4.55 -11.02 2.71
N THR A 15 5.48 -10.07 2.69
CA THR A 15 5.91 -9.42 3.92
C THR A 15 4.95 -8.29 4.29
N GLY A 16 4.67 -8.12 5.59
CA GLY A 16 3.77 -7.05 6.06
C GLY A 16 2.27 -7.37 5.93
N HIS A 17 1.91 -8.65 5.88
CA HIS A 17 0.53 -9.13 5.72
C HIS A 17 -0.41 -8.76 6.87
N THR A 18 0.10 -8.46 8.06
CA THR A 18 -0.71 -8.04 9.23
C THR A 18 -1.11 -6.57 9.20
N GLY A 19 -0.46 -5.76 8.35
CA GLY A 19 -0.77 -4.35 8.15
C GLY A 19 -2.02 -4.14 7.28
N PHE A 20 -2.53 -2.91 7.22
CA PHE A 20 -3.73 -2.53 6.47
C PHE A 20 -3.72 -3.00 5.00
N LYS A 21 -2.77 -2.53 4.19
CA LYS A 21 -2.67 -2.95 2.78
C LYS A 21 -2.36 -4.43 2.60
N GLY A 22 -1.48 -4.97 3.47
CA GLY A 22 -1.11 -6.38 3.41
C GLY A 22 -2.28 -7.32 3.69
N SER A 23 -3.17 -6.95 4.60
CA SER A 23 -4.40 -7.71 4.90
C SER A 23 -5.35 -7.74 3.71
N TRP A 24 -5.59 -6.59 3.05
CA TRP A 24 -6.39 -6.53 1.82
C TRP A 24 -5.78 -7.38 0.69
N LEU A 25 -4.46 -7.28 0.48
CA LEU A 25 -3.78 -8.06 -0.55
C LEU A 25 -3.83 -9.56 -0.25
N SER A 26 -3.69 -9.97 1.00
CA SER A 26 -3.82 -11.37 1.44
C SER A 26 -5.18 -11.96 1.08
N LEU A 27 -6.27 -11.23 1.41
CA LEU A 27 -7.63 -11.65 1.07
C LEU A 27 -7.82 -11.75 -0.45
N TRP A 28 -7.31 -10.77 -1.19
CA TRP A 28 -7.45 -10.76 -2.65
C TRP A 28 -6.71 -11.92 -3.29
N LEU A 29 -5.44 -12.12 -2.96
CA LEU A 29 -4.64 -13.23 -3.47
C LEU A 29 -5.27 -14.59 -3.16
N SER A 30 -5.74 -14.79 -1.93
CA SER A 30 -6.44 -16.02 -1.53
C SER A 30 -7.74 -16.22 -2.34
N SER A 31 -8.50 -15.15 -2.59
CA SER A 31 -9.73 -15.22 -3.41
C SER A 31 -9.45 -15.56 -4.88
N LEU A 32 -8.24 -15.25 -5.37
CA LEU A 32 -7.77 -15.64 -6.70
C LEU A 32 -7.22 -17.08 -6.77
N GLY A 33 -7.12 -17.77 -5.62
CA GLY A 33 -6.63 -19.15 -5.52
C GLY A 33 -5.12 -19.27 -5.38
N ALA A 34 -4.41 -18.20 -5.00
CA ALA A 34 -3.00 -18.26 -4.69
C ALA A 34 -2.75 -18.92 -3.32
N GLU A 35 -1.62 -19.64 -3.19
CA GLU A 35 -1.07 -20.08 -1.91
C GLU A 35 -0.25 -18.95 -1.29
N VAL A 36 -0.73 -18.35 -0.20
CA VAL A 36 -0.08 -17.18 0.39
C VAL A 36 0.61 -17.56 1.69
N LYS A 37 1.91 -17.23 1.80
CA LYS A 37 2.65 -17.20 3.05
C LYS A 37 2.94 -15.77 3.45
N GLY A 38 2.37 -15.36 4.58
CA GLY A 38 2.59 -14.05 5.18
C GLY A 38 3.74 -14.09 6.21
N TYR A 39 4.61 -13.05 6.19
CA TYR A 39 5.68 -12.85 7.17
C TYR A 39 5.68 -11.40 7.64
N ALA A 40 5.37 -11.15 8.91
CA ALA A 40 5.30 -9.80 9.47
C ALA A 40 5.36 -9.81 11.00
N LEU A 41 5.53 -8.63 11.59
CA LEU A 41 5.27 -8.42 13.01
C LEU A 41 3.78 -8.60 13.32
N ASN A 42 3.42 -8.62 14.61
CA ASN A 42 2.02 -8.59 15.03
C ASN A 42 1.28 -7.38 14.42
N PRO A 43 -0.06 -7.44 14.28
CA PRO A 43 -0.84 -6.30 13.82
C PRO A 43 -0.49 -5.02 14.58
N PRO A 44 -0.25 -3.89 13.88
CA PRO A 44 0.23 -2.65 14.51
C PRO A 44 -0.84 -1.90 15.30
N THR A 45 -2.11 -2.29 15.16
CA THR A 45 -3.26 -1.64 15.81
C THR A 45 -4.22 -2.67 16.39
N SER A 46 -5.02 -2.23 17.37
CA SER A 46 -6.17 -2.98 17.87
C SER A 46 -7.35 -1.98 17.98
N PRO A 47 -8.41 -2.17 17.19
CA PRO A 47 -8.63 -3.24 16.19
C PRO A 47 -7.65 -3.18 15.01
N SER A 48 -7.63 -4.24 14.18
CA SER A 48 -6.85 -4.34 12.95
C SER A 48 -7.62 -5.13 11.89
N LEU A 49 -7.45 -4.78 10.61
CA LEU A 49 -8.09 -5.51 9.53
C LEU A 49 -7.72 -7.00 9.54
N PHE A 50 -6.47 -7.31 9.87
CA PHE A 50 -5.99 -8.68 9.98
C PHE A 50 -6.85 -9.53 10.93
N ASN A 51 -7.21 -8.97 12.09
CA ASN A 51 -8.02 -9.66 13.08
C ASN A 51 -9.52 -9.62 12.72
N GLU A 52 -10.05 -8.45 12.37
CA GLU A 52 -11.49 -8.25 12.10
C GLU A 52 -11.97 -9.06 10.90
N ALA A 53 -11.18 -9.14 9.83
CA ALA A 53 -11.47 -9.96 8.65
C ALA A 53 -10.90 -11.39 8.74
N LYS A 54 -10.32 -11.79 9.89
CA LYS A 54 -9.75 -13.13 10.14
C LYS A 54 -8.78 -13.59 9.05
N VAL A 55 -7.92 -12.66 8.58
CA VAL A 55 -7.01 -12.90 7.44
C VAL A 55 -6.13 -14.12 7.63
N GLY A 56 -5.65 -14.37 8.86
CA GLY A 56 -4.83 -15.54 9.20
C GLY A 56 -5.49 -16.89 8.97
N THR A 57 -6.82 -16.95 8.71
CA THR A 57 -7.50 -18.21 8.36
C THR A 57 -7.40 -18.57 6.88
N PHE A 58 -6.96 -17.63 6.03
CA PHE A 58 -6.84 -17.81 4.58
C PHE A 58 -5.42 -18.07 4.10
N ILE A 59 -4.43 -17.78 4.92
CA ILE A 59 -3.03 -17.78 4.55
C ILE A 59 -2.19 -18.55 5.61
N ASP A 60 -1.03 -19.03 5.22
CA ASP A 60 0.00 -19.46 6.18
C ASP A 60 0.66 -18.20 6.78
N SER A 61 0.21 -17.81 7.99
CA SER A 61 0.65 -16.58 8.65
C SER A 61 1.76 -16.87 9.64
N GLN A 62 2.94 -16.30 9.43
CA GLN A 62 4.09 -16.37 10.32
C GLN A 62 4.42 -14.99 10.89
N ILE A 63 4.53 -14.91 12.22
CA ILE A 63 5.03 -13.71 12.89
C ILE A 63 6.56 -13.75 12.88
N GLY A 64 7.17 -12.65 12.44
CA GLY A 64 8.62 -12.49 12.35
C GLY A 64 9.03 -11.10 11.91
N ASP A 65 10.27 -10.72 12.19
CA ASP A 65 10.87 -9.43 11.83
C ASP A 65 11.75 -9.59 10.58
N ILE A 66 11.57 -8.73 9.59
CA ILE A 66 12.43 -8.73 8.37
C ILE A 66 13.89 -8.38 8.69
N ARG A 67 14.18 -7.82 9.86
CA ARG A 67 15.53 -7.56 10.34
C ARG A 67 16.24 -8.84 10.80
N ASP A 68 15.50 -9.90 11.15
CA ASP A 68 16.07 -11.23 11.42
C ASP A 68 16.21 -11.99 10.10
N GLN A 69 17.38 -11.86 9.49
CA GLN A 69 17.65 -12.47 8.20
C GLN A 69 17.65 -14.00 8.23
N SER A 70 18.03 -14.62 9.35
CA SER A 70 18.10 -16.08 9.46
C SER A 70 16.70 -16.69 9.45
N VAL A 71 15.79 -16.18 10.29
CA VAL A 71 14.39 -16.65 10.36
C VAL A 71 13.65 -16.36 9.05
N LEU A 72 13.88 -15.17 8.47
CA LEU A 72 13.32 -14.82 7.17
C LEU A 72 13.80 -15.78 6.07
N HIS A 73 15.10 -16.10 6.05
CA HIS A 73 15.69 -17.02 5.09
C HIS A 73 15.07 -18.42 5.21
N GLU A 74 15.02 -19.00 6.40
CA GLU A 74 14.40 -20.31 6.64
C GLU A 74 12.95 -20.33 6.16
N SER A 75 12.17 -19.29 6.50
CA SER A 75 10.76 -19.17 6.12
C SER A 75 10.56 -19.08 4.60
N MET A 76 11.32 -18.22 3.93
CA MET A 76 11.14 -17.96 2.50
C MET A 76 11.65 -19.14 1.65
N ILE A 77 12.80 -19.74 2.02
CA ILE A 77 13.37 -20.89 1.30
C ILE A 77 12.47 -22.13 1.46
N ALA A 78 11.99 -22.42 2.68
CA ALA A 78 11.08 -23.54 2.90
C ALA A 78 9.77 -23.39 2.11
N PHE A 79 9.26 -22.17 2.01
CA PHE A 79 8.07 -21.89 1.22
C PHE A 79 8.35 -21.89 -0.28
N ASN A 80 9.55 -21.49 -0.73
CA ASN A 80 9.98 -21.43 -2.13
C ASN A 80 8.96 -20.75 -3.08
N PRO A 81 8.79 -19.43 -2.98
CA PRO A 81 7.74 -18.70 -3.68
C PRO A 81 8.00 -18.54 -5.18
N ASP A 82 6.92 -18.39 -5.96
CA ASP A 82 6.93 -17.91 -7.35
C ASP A 82 7.01 -16.38 -7.43
N ILE A 83 6.33 -15.72 -6.46
CA ILE A 83 6.14 -14.25 -6.42
C ILE A 83 6.37 -13.75 -5.00
N LEU A 84 7.07 -12.61 -4.89
CA LEU A 84 7.28 -11.90 -3.63
C LEU A 84 6.65 -10.50 -3.70
N PHE A 85 5.77 -10.18 -2.73
CA PHE A 85 5.38 -8.81 -2.44
C PHE A 85 6.06 -8.35 -1.15
N HIS A 86 6.92 -7.35 -1.24
CA HIS A 86 7.58 -6.78 -0.06
C HIS A 86 6.85 -5.51 0.37
N MET A 87 6.02 -5.65 1.42
CA MET A 87 5.18 -4.57 1.97
C MET A 87 5.54 -4.19 3.41
N ALA A 88 6.36 -4.99 4.10
CA ALA A 88 6.80 -4.68 5.46
C ALA A 88 7.63 -3.39 5.47
N ALA A 89 7.24 -2.44 6.30
CA ALA A 89 7.92 -1.16 6.46
C ALA A 89 7.45 -0.47 7.75
N GLN A 90 8.26 0.44 8.28
CA GLN A 90 7.81 1.49 9.18
C GLN A 90 7.18 2.60 8.31
N PRO A 91 5.84 2.85 8.36
CA PRO A 91 5.15 3.70 7.38
C PRO A 91 4.80 5.10 7.89
N LEU A 92 5.10 5.44 9.16
CA LEU A 92 4.64 6.64 9.83
C LEU A 92 5.70 7.74 9.81
N VAL A 93 5.37 8.89 9.21
CA VAL A 93 6.29 10.04 9.10
C VAL A 93 6.65 10.57 10.49
N ARG A 94 5.68 10.76 11.39
CA ARG A 94 5.95 11.28 12.73
C ARG A 94 6.86 10.38 13.53
N TYR A 95 6.58 9.08 13.55
CA TYR A 95 7.43 8.10 14.20
C TYR A 95 8.89 8.15 13.68
N SER A 96 9.09 8.47 12.41
CA SER A 96 10.44 8.58 11.86
C SER A 96 11.26 9.74 12.40
N TYR A 97 10.62 10.78 12.92
CA TYR A 97 11.32 11.86 13.63
C TYR A 97 11.75 11.44 15.04
N ASP A 98 10.94 10.63 15.71
CA ASP A 98 11.24 10.11 17.04
C ASP A 98 12.28 8.97 16.97
N GLU A 99 12.15 8.08 15.98
CA GLU A 99 12.97 6.88 15.82
C GLU A 99 13.58 6.78 14.38
N PRO A 100 14.48 7.71 14.02
CA PRO A 100 15.04 7.76 12.66
C PRO A 100 15.92 6.54 12.34
N ILE A 101 16.73 6.08 13.27
CA ILE A 101 17.62 4.93 13.05
C ILE A 101 16.81 3.67 12.81
N GLU A 102 15.82 3.39 13.66
CA GLU A 102 14.95 2.23 13.47
C GLU A 102 14.20 2.30 12.14
N THR A 103 13.78 3.50 11.71
CA THR A 103 13.15 3.71 10.40
C THR A 103 14.06 3.28 9.25
N TYR A 104 15.35 3.64 9.27
CA TYR A 104 16.31 3.19 8.27
C TYR A 104 16.64 1.70 8.38
N GLU A 105 16.77 1.17 9.59
CA GLU A 105 17.00 -0.27 9.81
C GLU A 105 15.87 -1.12 9.24
N ILE A 106 14.62 -0.75 9.49
CA ILE A 106 13.46 -1.47 8.96
C ILE A 106 13.35 -1.27 7.45
N ASN A 107 13.31 -0.02 7.00
CA ASN A 107 12.96 0.28 5.61
C ASN A 107 14.10 -0.05 4.66
N VAL A 108 15.33 0.37 4.96
CA VAL A 108 16.48 0.22 4.03
C VAL A 108 17.16 -1.12 4.23
N ILE A 109 17.65 -1.38 5.44
CA ILE A 109 18.40 -2.61 5.73
C ILE A 109 17.47 -3.82 5.67
N GLY A 110 16.25 -3.72 6.22
CA GLY A 110 15.24 -4.78 6.13
C GLY A 110 14.93 -5.13 4.68
N THR A 111 14.71 -4.14 3.80
CA THR A 111 14.52 -4.39 2.36
C THR A 111 15.73 -5.07 1.73
N ALA A 112 16.95 -4.62 2.04
CA ALA A 112 18.16 -5.27 1.51
C ALA A 112 18.25 -6.74 1.96
N LYS A 113 17.92 -7.07 3.21
CA LYS A 113 17.85 -8.46 3.71
C LYS A 113 16.80 -9.28 3.00
N VAL A 114 15.60 -8.73 2.77
CA VAL A 114 14.54 -9.43 2.01
C VAL A 114 15.00 -9.74 0.58
N LEU A 115 15.60 -8.77 -0.11
CA LEU A 115 16.10 -8.97 -1.47
C LEU A 115 17.28 -9.94 -1.51
N GLU A 116 18.15 -9.94 -0.49
CA GLU A 116 19.27 -10.88 -0.39
C GLU A 116 18.78 -12.33 -0.20
N VAL A 117 17.76 -12.52 0.64
CA VAL A 117 17.11 -13.84 0.79
C VAL A 117 16.43 -14.28 -0.51
N ALA A 118 15.74 -13.35 -1.18
CA ALA A 118 15.04 -13.61 -2.43
C ALA A 118 15.95 -14.14 -3.55
N ARG A 119 17.22 -13.71 -3.61
CA ARG A 119 18.23 -14.25 -4.55
C ARG A 119 18.48 -15.75 -4.44
N ASN A 120 18.14 -16.34 -3.30
CA ASN A 120 18.34 -17.77 -3.04
C ASN A 120 17.08 -18.61 -3.25
N CYS A 121 15.99 -18.01 -3.77
CA CYS A 121 14.72 -18.72 -4.04
C CYS A 121 14.69 -19.21 -5.49
N PRO A 122 14.82 -20.52 -5.76
CA PRO A 122 15.02 -21.03 -7.11
C PRO A 122 13.79 -20.91 -8.03
N ASN A 123 12.58 -20.83 -7.47
CA ASN A 123 11.35 -20.70 -8.26
C ASN A 123 10.88 -19.25 -8.42
N LEU A 124 11.52 -18.31 -7.74
CA LEU A 124 11.09 -16.92 -7.75
C LEU A 124 11.27 -16.28 -9.14
N LYS A 125 10.21 -15.67 -9.65
CA LYS A 125 10.17 -15.01 -10.96
C LYS A 125 9.87 -13.52 -10.87
N SER A 126 9.10 -13.09 -9.87
CA SER A 126 8.58 -11.73 -9.77
C SER A 126 8.67 -11.21 -8.35
N ILE A 127 9.25 -10.02 -8.19
CA ILE A 127 9.32 -9.27 -6.93
C ILE A 127 8.71 -7.89 -7.14
N VAL A 128 7.68 -7.57 -6.36
CA VAL A 128 7.12 -6.23 -6.29
C VAL A 128 7.46 -5.63 -4.94
N ASN A 129 8.31 -4.60 -4.94
CA ASN A 129 8.72 -3.88 -3.74
C ASN A 129 7.88 -2.61 -3.58
N ILE A 130 7.15 -2.51 -2.47
CA ILE A 130 6.21 -1.41 -2.21
C ILE A 130 6.94 -0.25 -1.53
N THR A 131 7.00 0.88 -2.23
CA THR A 131 7.55 2.13 -1.73
C THR A 131 6.44 3.17 -1.50
N THR A 132 6.64 4.42 -1.88
CA THR A 132 5.70 5.53 -1.67
C THR A 132 5.94 6.63 -2.68
N ASP A 133 4.95 7.51 -2.90
CA ASP A 133 5.09 8.77 -3.61
C ASP A 133 6.06 9.76 -2.93
N LYS A 134 6.27 9.61 -1.61
CA LYS A 134 7.18 10.45 -0.83
C LYS A 134 8.67 10.14 -1.06
N CYS A 135 9.00 9.17 -1.91
CA CYS A 135 10.38 8.87 -2.31
C CYS A 135 10.98 9.91 -3.27
N TYR A 136 10.16 10.76 -3.86
CA TYR A 136 10.61 11.83 -4.75
C TYR A 136 11.16 13.03 -3.99
N GLU A 137 12.11 13.75 -4.57
CA GLU A 137 12.48 15.10 -4.14
C GLU A 137 11.29 16.03 -4.44
N ASN A 138 10.57 16.44 -3.37
CA ASN A 138 9.32 17.18 -3.52
C ASN A 138 9.55 18.68 -3.58
N ASP A 139 9.43 19.26 -4.77
CA ASP A 139 9.47 20.70 -5.05
C ASP A 139 8.05 21.33 -5.13
N GLU A 140 7.01 20.58 -4.69
CA GLU A 140 5.59 20.99 -4.67
C GLU A 140 5.03 21.43 -6.04
N ARG A 141 5.60 20.93 -7.12
CA ARG A 141 5.16 21.26 -8.48
C ARG A 141 3.76 20.69 -8.78
N ILE A 142 3.02 21.41 -9.63
CA ILE A 142 1.67 21.02 -10.06
C ILE A 142 1.70 19.80 -10.98
N GLN A 143 2.78 19.63 -11.75
CA GLN A 143 2.96 18.45 -12.61
C GLN A 143 3.27 17.24 -11.74
N GLY A 144 2.52 16.14 -11.96
CA GLY A 144 2.76 14.88 -11.27
C GLY A 144 4.19 14.35 -11.48
N TYR A 145 4.76 13.75 -10.42
CA TYR A 145 6.07 13.12 -10.50
C TYR A 145 6.05 11.89 -11.39
N LYS A 146 7.04 11.78 -12.26
CA LYS A 146 7.26 10.62 -13.14
C LYS A 146 8.31 9.71 -12.55
N GLU A 147 8.34 8.46 -13.00
CA GLU A 147 9.24 7.43 -12.46
C GLU A 147 10.73 7.74 -12.63
N GLY A 148 11.08 8.59 -13.58
CA GLY A 148 12.46 9.05 -13.81
C GLY A 148 12.88 10.30 -13.04
N ASP A 149 11.98 10.90 -12.25
CA ASP A 149 12.29 12.11 -11.48
C ASP A 149 13.22 11.80 -10.30
N PRO A 150 13.99 12.80 -9.80
CA PRO A 150 14.92 12.60 -8.71
C PRO A 150 14.28 12.04 -7.45
N MET A 151 14.99 11.10 -6.82
CA MET A 151 14.67 10.58 -5.50
C MET A 151 15.21 11.52 -4.43
N GLY A 152 14.48 11.65 -3.32
CA GLY A 152 14.86 12.50 -2.21
C GLY A 152 14.09 12.13 -0.94
N GLY A 153 13.58 13.15 -0.28
CA GLY A 153 12.75 13.01 0.91
C GLY A 153 13.24 13.89 2.05
N TYR A 154 12.37 14.80 2.49
CA TYR A 154 12.71 15.78 3.52
C TYR A 154 12.83 15.15 4.92
N ASP A 155 11.92 14.24 5.25
CA ASP A 155 11.89 13.57 6.55
C ASP A 155 12.56 12.17 6.48
N PRO A 156 12.91 11.56 7.65
CA PRO A 156 13.60 10.27 7.67
C PRO A 156 12.81 9.13 7.01
N TYR A 157 11.47 9.13 7.10
CA TYR A 157 10.63 8.16 6.42
C TYR A 157 10.74 8.31 4.89
N SER A 158 10.52 9.53 4.38
CA SER A 158 10.57 9.84 2.95
C SER A 158 11.96 9.52 2.38
N SER A 159 13.02 9.97 3.05
CA SER A 159 14.41 9.67 2.72
C SER A 159 14.69 8.16 2.73
N SER A 160 14.21 7.42 3.74
CA SER A 160 14.37 5.95 3.78
C SER A 160 13.75 5.28 2.56
N LYS A 161 12.60 5.76 2.09
CA LYS A 161 11.91 5.22 0.91
C LYS A 161 12.65 5.59 -0.40
N GLY A 162 13.27 6.78 -0.49
CA GLY A 162 14.21 7.11 -1.57
C GLY A 162 15.42 6.17 -1.61
N CYS A 163 16.01 5.88 -0.44
CA CYS A 163 17.08 4.88 -0.32
C CYS A 163 16.62 3.47 -0.76
N VAL A 164 15.40 3.08 -0.42
CA VAL A 164 14.80 1.78 -0.85
C VAL A 164 14.69 1.69 -2.37
N GLU A 165 14.36 2.77 -3.06
CA GLU A 165 14.34 2.81 -4.54
C GLU A 165 15.75 2.57 -5.12
N LEU A 166 16.78 3.17 -4.52
CA LEU A 166 18.18 2.97 -4.92
C LEU A 166 18.65 1.54 -4.66
N VAL A 167 18.35 0.98 -3.48
CA VAL A 167 18.65 -0.43 -3.15
C VAL A 167 17.95 -1.37 -4.14
N THR A 168 16.66 -1.14 -4.41
CA THR A 168 15.88 -1.93 -5.37
C THR A 168 16.50 -1.90 -6.76
N SER A 169 16.89 -0.70 -7.24
CA SER A 169 17.55 -0.55 -8.53
C SER A 169 18.91 -1.26 -8.58
N ALA A 170 19.70 -1.20 -7.50
CA ALA A 170 20.99 -1.88 -7.41
C ALA A 170 20.81 -3.41 -7.45
N TYR A 171 19.93 -3.99 -6.63
CA TYR A 171 19.67 -5.44 -6.63
C TYR A 171 19.13 -5.95 -7.96
N ARG A 172 18.23 -5.20 -8.59
CA ARG A 172 17.72 -5.51 -9.94
C ARG A 172 18.83 -5.72 -10.93
N ARG A 173 19.70 -4.72 -11.07
CA ARG A 173 20.73 -4.68 -12.12
C ARG A 173 21.97 -5.52 -11.81
N SER A 174 22.33 -5.66 -10.52
CA SER A 174 23.55 -6.34 -10.15
C SER A 174 23.39 -7.83 -9.92
N PHE A 175 22.17 -8.30 -9.65
CA PHE A 175 21.95 -9.69 -9.22
C PHE A 175 20.76 -10.38 -9.87
N LEU A 176 19.56 -9.79 -9.80
CA LEU A 176 18.32 -10.50 -10.10
C LEU A 176 18.04 -10.61 -11.60
N GLN A 177 18.44 -9.62 -12.38
CA GLN A 177 18.27 -9.63 -13.84
C GLN A 177 18.98 -10.83 -14.48
N ASP A 178 20.23 -11.10 -14.11
CA ASP A 178 21.00 -12.23 -14.63
C ASP A 178 20.42 -13.60 -14.17
N GLN A 179 19.68 -13.61 -13.06
CA GLN A 179 18.98 -14.80 -12.56
C GLN A 179 17.61 -15.02 -13.21
N GLY A 180 17.17 -14.12 -14.08
CA GLY A 180 15.86 -14.19 -14.68
C GLY A 180 14.71 -13.85 -13.72
N VAL A 181 15.00 -13.07 -12.68
CA VAL A 181 14.01 -12.61 -11.68
C VAL A 181 13.67 -11.14 -11.91
N GLY A 182 12.42 -10.85 -12.20
CA GLY A 182 11.94 -9.49 -12.36
C GLY A 182 11.76 -8.80 -11.01
N LEU A 183 12.40 -7.63 -10.80
CA LEU A 183 12.22 -6.79 -9.61
C LEU A 183 11.70 -5.41 -10.02
N ALA A 184 10.50 -5.07 -9.57
CA ALA A 184 9.90 -3.75 -9.75
C ALA A 184 9.67 -3.05 -8.41
N SER A 185 9.79 -1.72 -8.37
CA SER A 185 9.30 -0.89 -7.27
C SER A 185 7.98 -0.23 -7.65
N VAL A 186 7.10 -0.04 -6.66
CA VAL A 186 5.78 0.57 -6.87
C VAL A 186 5.56 1.70 -5.88
N ARG A 187 5.13 2.85 -6.39
CA ARG A 187 4.91 4.08 -5.65
C ARG A 187 3.44 4.42 -5.69
N ALA A 188 2.85 4.64 -4.51
CA ALA A 188 1.47 5.04 -4.37
C ALA A 188 1.34 6.03 -3.21
N GLY A 189 0.54 7.06 -3.41
CA GLY A 189 0.23 8.06 -2.39
C GLY A 189 -1.13 7.81 -1.76
N ASN A 190 -1.33 8.35 -0.58
CA ASN A 190 -2.58 8.51 0.17
C ASN A 190 -3.64 7.41 -0.05
N VAL A 191 -3.23 6.19 0.22
CA VAL A 191 -4.07 4.99 0.11
C VAL A 191 -5.02 4.92 1.29
N ILE A 192 -6.32 4.92 1.03
CA ILE A 192 -7.41 4.92 2.01
C ILE A 192 -8.37 3.74 1.77
N GLY A 193 -9.03 3.27 2.82
CA GLY A 193 -9.97 2.13 2.72
C GLY A 193 -10.51 1.74 4.09
N GLY A 194 -11.50 0.89 4.11
CA GLY A 194 -12.00 0.31 5.35
C GLY A 194 -10.94 -0.56 6.05
N GLY A 195 -10.94 -0.56 7.39
CA GLY A 195 -10.03 -1.37 8.19
C GLY A 195 -8.63 -0.77 8.39
N ASP A 196 -8.44 0.54 8.19
CA ASP A 196 -7.26 1.27 8.64
C ASP A 196 -7.55 1.95 9.99
N TRP A 197 -6.78 1.61 11.02
CA TRP A 197 -6.84 2.23 12.36
C TRP A 197 -5.53 2.89 12.75
N ALA A 198 -4.62 3.11 11.81
CA ALA A 198 -3.35 3.75 12.12
C ALA A 198 -3.55 5.16 12.70
N ASN A 199 -2.71 5.52 13.67
CA ASN A 199 -2.68 6.86 14.22
C ASN A 199 -2.07 7.85 13.21
N ASP A 200 -2.36 9.13 13.40
CA ASP A 200 -1.83 10.22 12.56
C ASP A 200 -2.15 10.08 11.06
N ARG A 201 -3.27 9.44 10.74
CA ARG A 201 -3.82 9.37 9.39
C ARG A 201 -5.20 9.99 9.33
N LEU A 202 -5.44 10.82 8.32
CA LEU A 202 -6.64 11.63 8.19
C LEU A 202 -7.94 10.79 8.28
N ILE A 203 -8.10 9.78 7.45
CA ILE A 203 -9.35 8.99 7.40
C ILE A 203 -9.63 8.23 8.70
N PRO A 204 -8.67 7.49 9.28
CA PRO A 204 -8.84 6.90 10.60
C PRO A 204 -9.18 7.91 11.70
N ASP A 205 -8.55 9.10 11.71
CA ASP A 205 -8.82 10.15 12.71
C ASP A 205 -10.24 10.69 12.56
N ILE A 206 -10.70 10.93 11.32
CA ILE A 206 -12.08 11.34 11.01
C ILE A 206 -13.07 10.29 11.54
N LEU A 207 -12.89 9.02 11.20
CA LEU A 207 -13.81 7.95 11.60
C LEU A 207 -13.87 7.79 13.12
N ARG A 208 -12.73 7.85 13.81
CA ARG A 208 -12.70 7.81 15.29
C ARG A 208 -13.48 8.95 15.95
N SER A 209 -13.41 10.16 15.39
CA SER A 209 -14.17 11.31 15.91
C SER A 209 -15.66 11.12 15.63
N PHE A 210 -16.02 10.65 14.45
CA PHE A 210 -17.42 10.38 14.08
C PHE A 210 -18.07 9.33 14.99
N GLU A 211 -17.36 8.24 15.30
CA GLU A 211 -17.83 7.19 16.23
C GLU A 211 -18.12 7.72 17.63
N LYS A 212 -17.31 8.68 18.07
CA LYS A 212 -17.47 9.32 19.40
C LYS A 212 -18.47 10.49 19.41
N ASN A 213 -19.01 10.87 18.24
CA ASN A 213 -19.78 12.11 18.04
C ASN A 213 -18.99 13.37 18.47
N GLU A 214 -17.67 13.38 18.22
CA GLU A 214 -16.79 14.49 18.47
C GLU A 214 -16.50 15.25 17.16
N SER A 215 -16.18 16.56 17.26
CA SER A 215 -15.72 17.34 16.11
C SER A 215 -14.31 16.91 15.69
N VAL A 216 -14.10 16.76 14.39
CA VAL A 216 -12.76 16.40 13.86
C VAL A 216 -11.88 17.65 13.87
N VAL A 217 -10.73 17.59 14.53
CA VAL A 217 -9.76 18.71 14.56
C VAL A 217 -8.80 18.60 13.39
N ILE A 218 -8.83 19.58 12.48
CA ILE A 218 -8.04 19.58 11.24
C ILE A 218 -7.02 20.70 11.20
N ARG A 219 -5.77 20.33 10.93
CA ARG A 219 -4.62 21.24 10.92
C ARG A 219 -4.49 22.03 9.61
N ASN A 220 -4.61 21.34 8.47
CA ASN A 220 -4.41 21.95 7.16
C ASN A 220 -5.52 21.54 6.17
N PRO A 221 -6.70 22.20 6.23
CA PRO A 221 -7.86 21.84 5.41
C PRO A 221 -7.64 22.05 3.91
N LYS A 222 -6.70 22.92 3.51
CA LYS A 222 -6.42 23.23 2.10
C LYS A 222 -5.32 22.35 1.51
N ALA A 223 -4.65 21.49 2.32
CA ALA A 223 -3.66 20.55 1.80
C ALA A 223 -4.30 19.58 0.82
N THR A 224 -3.70 19.45 -0.35
CA THR A 224 -4.20 18.62 -1.46
C THR A 224 -3.37 17.35 -1.57
N ARG A 225 -4.02 16.20 -1.69
CA ARG A 225 -3.38 14.88 -1.77
C ARG A 225 -4.03 14.00 -2.84
N PRO A 226 -3.28 13.04 -3.41
CA PRO A 226 -3.78 12.08 -4.40
C PRO A 226 -4.45 10.90 -3.69
N TRP A 227 -5.69 11.09 -3.24
CA TRP A 227 -6.46 10.08 -2.52
C TRP A 227 -6.94 8.95 -3.44
N GLN A 228 -6.72 7.71 -3.03
CA GLN A 228 -7.19 6.55 -3.79
C GLN A 228 -7.60 5.40 -2.87
N HIS A 229 -8.57 4.61 -3.32
CA HIS A 229 -8.98 3.40 -2.60
C HIS A 229 -7.84 2.38 -2.53
N VAL A 230 -7.77 1.60 -1.45
CA VAL A 230 -6.72 0.60 -1.25
C VAL A 230 -6.66 -0.43 -2.38
N LEU A 231 -7.79 -0.78 -2.98
CA LEU A 231 -7.86 -1.72 -4.08
C LEU A 231 -7.25 -1.18 -5.38
N GLU A 232 -7.18 0.15 -5.56
CA GLU A 232 -6.56 0.77 -6.74
C GLU A 232 -5.09 0.39 -6.88
N PRO A 233 -4.18 0.77 -5.95
CA PRO A 233 -2.79 0.39 -6.11
C PRO A 233 -2.59 -1.13 -5.99
N LEU A 234 -3.40 -1.84 -5.19
CA LEU A 234 -3.30 -3.30 -5.09
C LEU A 234 -3.62 -3.98 -6.42
N SER A 235 -4.61 -3.50 -7.18
CA SER A 235 -4.88 -3.99 -8.53
C SER A 235 -3.68 -3.79 -9.46
N GLY A 236 -3.07 -2.61 -9.38
CA GLY A 236 -1.85 -2.30 -10.12
C GLY A 236 -0.69 -3.22 -9.76
N TYR A 237 -0.51 -3.54 -8.47
CA TYR A 237 0.54 -4.47 -8.01
C TYR A 237 0.31 -5.88 -8.54
N LEU A 238 -0.94 -6.35 -8.54
CA LEU A 238 -1.30 -7.66 -9.09
C LEU A 238 -1.06 -7.74 -10.60
N VAL A 239 -1.49 -6.74 -11.36
CA VAL A 239 -1.26 -6.65 -12.81
C VAL A 239 0.24 -6.60 -13.11
N LEU A 240 0.99 -5.79 -12.36
CA LEU A 240 2.44 -5.68 -12.54
C LEU A 240 3.15 -7.00 -12.22
N ALA A 241 2.83 -7.65 -11.10
CA ALA A 241 3.43 -8.91 -10.71
C ALA A 241 3.22 -10.01 -11.77
N GLN A 242 2.02 -10.08 -12.35
CA GLN A 242 1.67 -11.00 -13.42
C GLN A 242 2.47 -10.73 -14.70
N LYS A 243 2.58 -9.46 -15.10
CA LYS A 243 3.36 -9.06 -16.29
C LYS A 243 4.86 -9.27 -16.06
N LEU A 244 5.35 -8.92 -14.90
CA LEU A 244 6.76 -9.07 -14.50
C LEU A 244 7.19 -10.55 -14.45
N TYR A 245 6.29 -11.44 -14.00
CA TYR A 245 6.51 -12.89 -14.01
C TYR A 245 6.70 -13.45 -15.43
N ASN A 246 5.98 -12.91 -16.41
CA ASN A 246 5.99 -13.38 -17.79
C ASN A 246 7.08 -12.69 -18.65
N ASP A 247 7.46 -11.45 -18.35
CA ASP A 247 8.42 -10.65 -19.14
C ASP A 247 9.14 -9.66 -18.21
N GLN A 248 10.19 -10.16 -17.55
CA GLN A 248 10.96 -9.36 -16.59
C GLN A 248 11.68 -8.18 -17.24
N ASP A 249 12.22 -8.36 -18.44
CA ASP A 249 13.04 -7.33 -19.11
C ASP A 249 12.23 -6.08 -19.41
N LYS A 250 10.95 -6.26 -19.68
CA LYS A 250 10.05 -5.16 -20.02
C LYS A 250 9.48 -4.43 -18.81
N TYR A 251 9.30 -5.13 -17.69
CA TYR A 251 8.53 -4.60 -16.55
C TYR A 251 9.34 -4.38 -15.28
N ALA A 252 10.62 -4.80 -15.24
CA ALA A 252 11.49 -4.59 -14.08
C ALA A 252 11.97 -3.14 -13.95
N GLU A 253 11.04 -2.25 -13.57
CA GLU A 253 11.24 -0.81 -13.44
C GLU A 253 10.52 -0.26 -12.20
N GLY A 254 10.61 1.07 -11.97
CA GLY A 254 9.74 1.79 -11.04
C GLY A 254 8.38 2.10 -11.70
N TRP A 255 7.29 2.06 -10.92
CA TRP A 255 5.92 2.29 -11.39
C TRP A 255 5.12 3.16 -10.43
N ASN A 256 4.43 4.15 -10.97
CA ASN A 256 3.53 5.02 -10.23
C ASN A 256 2.07 4.53 -10.34
N PHE A 257 1.38 4.45 -9.19
CA PHE A 257 -0.05 4.16 -9.10
C PHE A 257 -0.73 5.27 -8.30
N GLY A 258 -1.64 5.98 -8.92
CA GLY A 258 -2.33 7.12 -8.33
C GLY A 258 -3.74 7.28 -8.90
N PRO A 259 -4.56 8.17 -8.31
CA PRO A 259 -5.90 8.44 -8.79
C PRO A 259 -5.89 9.27 -10.09
N HIS A 260 -7.05 9.40 -10.71
CA HIS A 260 -7.25 10.41 -11.76
C HIS A 260 -7.00 11.83 -11.21
N LYS A 261 -6.57 12.73 -12.08
CA LYS A 261 -6.33 14.15 -11.70
C LYS A 261 -7.56 14.82 -11.09
N SER A 262 -8.76 14.41 -11.50
CA SER A 262 -10.04 14.90 -10.96
C SER A 262 -10.25 14.58 -9.48
N ASP A 263 -9.56 13.55 -8.97
CA ASP A 263 -9.69 13.03 -7.60
C ASP A 263 -8.59 13.55 -6.66
N VAL A 264 -7.75 14.44 -7.15
CA VAL A 264 -6.80 15.20 -6.31
C VAL A 264 -7.58 16.33 -5.64
N LYS A 265 -7.96 16.14 -4.39
CA LYS A 265 -8.85 17.04 -3.64
C LYS A 265 -8.20 17.52 -2.34
N PRO A 266 -8.58 18.71 -1.86
CA PRO A 266 -8.15 19.19 -0.55
C PRO A 266 -8.89 18.48 0.58
N VAL A 267 -8.31 18.54 1.77
CA VAL A 267 -8.82 17.86 2.97
C VAL A 267 -10.23 18.32 3.34
N ASP A 268 -10.55 19.61 3.24
CA ASP A 268 -11.89 20.14 3.54
C ASP A 268 -12.96 19.51 2.63
N TRP A 269 -12.68 19.30 1.35
CA TRP A 269 -13.59 18.61 0.46
C TRP A 269 -13.87 17.16 0.91
N ILE A 270 -12.82 16.44 1.38
CA ILE A 270 -12.96 15.08 1.94
C ILE A 270 -13.89 15.10 3.15
N LEU A 271 -13.70 16.06 4.06
CA LEU A 271 -14.51 16.20 5.25
C LEU A 271 -15.98 16.46 4.93
N ASP A 272 -16.26 17.42 4.04
CA ASP A 272 -17.61 17.77 3.65
C ASP A 272 -18.33 16.56 3.02
N GLU A 273 -17.62 15.81 2.15
CA GLU A 273 -18.13 14.61 1.51
C GLU A 273 -18.46 13.49 2.53
N MET A 274 -17.56 13.28 3.54
CA MET A 274 -17.78 12.27 4.58
C MET A 274 -18.87 12.67 5.57
N ILE A 275 -18.91 13.94 5.99
CA ILE A 275 -19.93 14.49 6.87
C ILE A 275 -21.32 14.37 6.24
N SER A 276 -21.46 14.59 4.94
CA SER A 276 -22.74 14.44 4.23
C SER A 276 -23.34 13.03 4.35
N LYS A 277 -22.51 12.02 4.72
CA LYS A 277 -22.88 10.61 4.80
C LYS A 277 -22.90 10.06 6.23
N TRP A 278 -22.52 10.89 7.24
CA TRP A 278 -22.48 10.48 8.63
C TRP A 278 -23.31 11.44 9.51
N PRO A 279 -24.36 10.98 10.20
CA PRO A 279 -25.20 11.84 11.02
C PRO A 279 -24.42 12.53 12.14
N ASN A 280 -24.72 13.81 12.38
CA ASN A 280 -24.15 14.63 13.45
C ASN A 280 -22.63 14.84 13.41
N ALA A 281 -21.96 14.50 12.31
CA ALA A 281 -20.54 14.74 12.13
C ALA A 281 -20.24 16.23 11.91
N SER A 282 -19.12 16.70 12.44
CA SER A 282 -18.63 18.07 12.25
C SER A 282 -17.09 18.10 12.27
N TRP A 283 -16.52 19.21 11.82
CA TRP A 283 -15.09 19.44 11.95
C TRP A 283 -14.78 20.89 12.35
N GLU A 284 -13.60 21.11 12.89
CA GLU A 284 -13.10 22.42 13.28
C GLU A 284 -11.61 22.55 12.95
N LEU A 285 -11.15 23.80 12.84
CA LEU A 285 -9.75 24.10 12.54
C LEU A 285 -8.90 24.00 13.81
N ASP A 286 -7.77 23.29 13.72
CA ASP A 286 -6.74 23.31 14.77
C ASP A 286 -6.11 24.72 14.88
N GLN A 287 -6.12 25.27 16.07
CA GLN A 287 -5.59 26.60 16.38
C GLN A 287 -4.10 26.57 16.79
N ASN A 288 -3.50 25.38 16.88
CA ASN A 288 -2.12 25.22 17.33
C ASN A 288 -1.13 25.36 16.16
N SER A 289 0.12 25.72 16.48
CA SER A 289 1.21 25.66 15.51
C SER A 289 1.60 24.22 15.24
N ASN A 290 1.63 23.83 13.98
CA ASN A 290 1.95 22.47 13.56
C ASN A 290 3.24 22.42 12.73
N PRO A 291 3.98 21.29 12.71
CA PRO A 291 5.12 21.09 11.83
C PRO A 291 4.74 21.28 10.35
N HIS A 292 5.72 21.70 9.55
CA HIS A 292 5.52 21.85 8.11
C HIS A 292 5.13 20.51 7.46
N GLU A 293 4.02 20.49 6.75
CA GLU A 293 3.62 19.41 5.88
C GLU A 293 3.58 19.92 4.44
N ALA A 294 4.14 19.16 3.50
CA ALA A 294 4.10 19.51 2.08
C ALA A 294 2.67 19.83 1.62
N GLY A 295 2.49 20.95 0.94
CA GLY A 295 1.17 21.42 0.49
C GLY A 295 0.60 20.60 -0.66
N PHE A 296 1.46 20.08 -1.56
CA PHE A 296 1.06 19.40 -2.77
C PHE A 296 1.98 18.21 -3.10
N LEU A 297 1.37 17.10 -3.52
CA LEU A 297 2.06 15.94 -4.09
C LEU A 297 1.10 15.21 -5.04
N GLN A 298 1.56 14.90 -6.24
CA GLN A 298 0.80 14.15 -7.24
C GLN A 298 1.72 13.25 -8.07
N LEU A 299 1.23 12.08 -8.47
CA LEU A 299 1.93 11.15 -9.36
C LEU A 299 1.42 11.29 -10.81
N ASP A 300 2.33 11.18 -11.77
CA ASP A 300 2.00 10.91 -13.17
C ASP A 300 1.88 9.39 -13.35
N ILE A 301 0.72 8.92 -13.78
CA ILE A 301 0.42 7.50 -13.97
C ILE A 301 0.41 7.06 -15.44
N SER A 302 0.76 7.95 -16.37
CA SER A 302 0.69 7.68 -17.82
C SER A 302 1.50 6.47 -18.25
N LYS A 303 2.57 6.13 -17.53
CA LYS A 303 3.36 4.92 -17.77
C LYS A 303 2.57 3.66 -17.43
N ALA A 304 1.89 3.62 -16.28
CA ALA A 304 1.04 2.50 -15.88
C ALA A 304 -0.14 2.33 -16.86
N GLU A 305 -0.78 3.43 -17.27
CA GLU A 305 -1.86 3.40 -18.25
C GLU A 305 -1.40 2.84 -19.60
N SER A 306 -0.29 3.36 -20.15
CA SER A 306 0.16 3.01 -21.49
C SER A 306 0.85 1.66 -21.59
N LYS A 307 1.68 1.28 -20.60
CA LYS A 307 2.50 0.05 -20.65
C LYS A 307 1.86 -1.14 -19.94
N LEU A 308 1.14 -0.92 -18.82
CA LEU A 308 0.45 -1.99 -18.10
C LEU A 308 -1.01 -2.16 -18.55
N GLY A 309 -1.62 -1.12 -19.13
CA GLY A 309 -3.06 -1.05 -19.37
C GLY A 309 -3.85 -0.92 -18.06
N TRP A 310 -3.19 -0.45 -16.99
CA TRP A 310 -3.83 -0.20 -15.70
C TRP A 310 -4.28 1.25 -15.61
N LYS A 311 -5.48 1.47 -15.11
CA LYS A 311 -6.02 2.80 -14.78
C LYS A 311 -6.90 2.70 -13.54
N PRO A 312 -7.07 3.80 -12.78
CA PRO A 312 -7.98 3.81 -11.63
C PRO A 312 -9.41 3.46 -12.04
N VAL A 313 -10.11 2.75 -11.16
CA VAL A 313 -11.49 2.27 -11.39
C VAL A 313 -12.49 3.12 -10.63
N TRP A 314 -12.27 3.32 -9.32
CA TRP A 314 -13.17 4.04 -8.44
C TRP A 314 -12.73 5.48 -8.21
N GLY A 315 -13.60 6.43 -8.53
CA GLY A 315 -13.38 7.83 -8.18
C GLY A 315 -13.51 8.08 -6.67
N LEU A 316 -13.04 9.25 -6.23
CA LEU A 316 -12.90 9.57 -4.81
C LEU A 316 -14.22 9.57 -4.03
N SER A 317 -15.32 10.12 -4.58
CA SER A 317 -16.64 10.08 -3.91
C SER A 317 -17.11 8.65 -3.67
N HIS A 318 -16.90 7.74 -4.63
CA HIS A 318 -17.22 6.33 -4.49
C HIS A 318 -16.34 5.68 -3.42
N THR A 319 -15.04 5.97 -3.44
CA THR A 319 -14.07 5.52 -2.44
C THR A 319 -14.50 5.90 -1.02
N LEU A 320 -14.84 7.17 -0.77
CA LEU A 320 -15.27 7.64 0.55
C LEU A 320 -16.59 7.00 0.99
N LYS A 321 -17.51 6.76 0.06
CA LYS A 321 -18.74 6.01 0.35
C LYS A 321 -18.41 4.59 0.80
N LYS A 322 -17.52 3.86 0.10
CA LYS A 322 -17.10 2.50 0.46
C LYS A 322 -16.49 2.45 1.86
N ILE A 323 -15.63 3.41 2.19
CA ILE A 323 -15.01 3.50 3.53
C ILE A 323 -16.08 3.66 4.62
N ILE A 324 -17.06 4.53 4.40
CA ILE A 324 -18.13 4.76 5.36
C ILE A 324 -19.04 3.54 5.49
N ASP A 325 -19.40 2.90 4.37
CA ASP A 325 -20.22 1.69 4.38
C ASP A 325 -19.49 0.55 5.11
N TRP A 326 -18.19 0.38 4.88
CA TRP A 326 -17.33 -0.57 5.58
C TRP A 326 -17.32 -0.31 7.10
N GLN A 327 -17.13 0.95 7.51
CA GLN A 327 -17.09 1.33 8.93
C GLN A 327 -18.42 1.08 9.62
N LYS A 328 -19.54 1.39 8.95
CA LYS A 328 -20.87 1.09 9.47
C LYS A 328 -21.12 -0.40 9.61
N ALA A 329 -20.68 -1.22 8.65
CA ALA A 329 -20.76 -2.67 8.72
C ALA A 329 -19.98 -3.22 9.92
N TRP A 330 -18.77 -2.68 10.16
CA TRP A 330 -17.97 -3.06 11.32
C TRP A 330 -18.63 -2.69 12.65
N LEU A 331 -19.15 -1.48 12.77
CA LEU A 331 -19.90 -1.04 13.96
C LEU A 331 -21.17 -1.88 14.22
N ASN A 332 -21.80 -2.36 13.16
CA ASN A 332 -22.93 -3.28 13.22
C ASN A 332 -22.53 -4.74 13.49
N GLN A 333 -21.22 -5.02 13.71
CA GLN A 333 -20.69 -6.35 13.97
C GLN A 333 -20.96 -7.36 12.83
N GLU A 334 -20.99 -6.87 11.59
CA GLU A 334 -21.11 -7.73 10.42
C GLU A 334 -19.86 -8.59 10.24
N ASN A 335 -19.94 -9.63 9.44
CA ASN A 335 -18.79 -10.45 9.12
C ASN A 335 -17.85 -9.70 8.16
N MET A 336 -16.78 -9.10 8.72
CA MET A 336 -15.86 -8.26 7.95
C MET A 336 -15.06 -9.01 6.87
N GLN A 337 -14.91 -10.32 7.01
CA GLN A 337 -14.37 -11.19 5.96
C GLN A 337 -15.26 -11.14 4.71
N ILE A 338 -16.58 -11.32 4.90
CA ILE A 338 -17.56 -11.28 3.78
C ILE A 338 -17.60 -9.88 3.19
N VAL A 339 -17.62 -8.84 4.02
CA VAL A 339 -17.62 -7.44 3.57
C VAL A 339 -16.43 -7.16 2.68
N CYS A 340 -15.20 -7.50 3.12
CA CYS A 340 -13.99 -7.28 2.32
C CYS A 340 -13.97 -8.08 1.02
N LEU A 341 -14.35 -9.36 1.05
CA LEU A 341 -14.40 -10.19 -0.15
C LEU A 341 -15.45 -9.70 -1.16
N SER A 342 -16.61 -9.23 -0.68
CA SER A 342 -17.65 -8.65 -1.54
C SER A 342 -17.15 -7.37 -2.22
N GLU A 343 -16.42 -6.54 -1.48
CA GLU A 343 -15.85 -5.30 -2.02
C GLU A 343 -14.76 -5.58 -3.08
N ILE A 344 -13.91 -6.58 -2.85
CA ILE A 344 -12.94 -7.05 -3.84
C ILE A 344 -13.65 -7.54 -5.12
N GLN A 345 -14.72 -8.33 -4.98
CA GLN A 345 -15.48 -8.84 -6.12
C GLN A 345 -16.15 -7.72 -6.92
N GLU A 346 -16.74 -6.74 -6.24
CA GLU A 346 -17.32 -5.56 -6.88
C GLU A 346 -16.25 -4.77 -7.65
N TYR A 347 -15.09 -4.51 -7.02
CA TYR A 347 -13.97 -3.85 -7.67
C TYR A 347 -13.50 -4.59 -8.93
N MET A 348 -13.31 -5.90 -8.84
CA MET A 348 -12.92 -6.73 -10.00
C MET A 348 -13.96 -6.67 -11.14
N LYS A 349 -15.24 -6.67 -10.81
CA LYS A 349 -16.32 -6.53 -11.78
C LYS A 349 -16.24 -5.17 -12.50
N ASP A 350 -16.08 -4.09 -11.74
CA ASP A 350 -16.01 -2.74 -12.28
C ASP A 350 -14.76 -2.54 -13.13
N MET A 351 -13.61 -3.12 -12.70
CA MET A 351 -12.36 -3.12 -13.46
C MET A 351 -12.50 -3.85 -14.82
N ASN A 352 -13.29 -4.91 -14.88
CA ASN A 352 -13.50 -5.66 -16.13
C ASN A 352 -14.50 -4.99 -17.08
N ASN A 353 -15.29 -4.04 -16.59
CA ASN A 353 -16.27 -3.29 -17.38
C ASN A 353 -15.71 -1.98 -17.98
N GLN A 354 -14.47 -1.63 -17.70
CA GLN A 354 -13.74 -0.47 -18.24
C GLN A 354 -13.04 -0.82 -19.58
#